data_a92db5d0b7802b9f83f11ff3c12b0498
#
_entry.id   a92db5d0b7802b9f83f11ff3c12b0498
#
_cell.length_a   1.000
_cell.length_b   1.000
_cell.length_c   1.000
_cell.angle_alpha   90.00
_cell.angle_beta   90.00
_cell.angle_gamma   90.00
#
_symmetry.space_group_name_H-M   'P 1'
#
loop_
_entity.id
_entity.type
_entity.pdbx_description
1 polymer ?
#
loop_
_entity_poly.entity_id
_entity_poly.type
_entity_poly.pdbx_seq_one_letter_code
_entity_poly.pdbx_strand_id
1 'polypeptide(L)'
;MSKVLVYTSPARGHVYPLVPTLEELRRRGHEIAVRTLSTEVERVRALGFAVESIDPAIEAREIDDWKASSPPAALLAACRTFVDRGRHETGDVRRAVERERPDVLFVDVNSWGAAAAAEASGLPWAVFAPYFLPLRARGVPPWGLGLAPKGGIPGRMRDSLLWPVVNALYDRVLPALNQLRASAGSAPFCHVAEFATRPPRVVYYTAEPFEYARNWPENVRLVGPGIWEPASDGPPDPAG
;
A
#
# COMPACT_ATOMS: atom_id res chain seq x y z
N MET A 1 18.48 -15.41 -9.29
CA MET A 1 18.55 -14.97 -7.88
C MET A 1 18.58 -13.46 -7.92
N SER A 2 17.70 -12.79 -7.18
CA SER A 2 17.64 -11.32 -7.13
C SER A 2 17.50 -10.88 -5.69
N LYS A 3 17.99 -9.69 -5.37
CA LYS A 3 17.81 -9.05 -4.07
C LYS A 3 16.58 -8.14 -4.14
N VAL A 4 15.61 -8.37 -3.25
CA VAL A 4 14.36 -7.60 -3.15
C VAL A 4 14.40 -6.74 -1.89
N LEU A 5 14.29 -5.44 -2.05
CA LEU A 5 14.07 -4.52 -0.94
C LEU A 5 12.57 -4.30 -0.76
N VAL A 6 12.07 -4.70 0.39
CA VAL A 6 10.67 -4.57 0.81
C VAL A 6 10.54 -3.39 1.75
N TYR A 7 9.57 -2.51 1.48
CA TYR A 7 9.31 -1.33 2.29
C TYR A 7 7.86 -1.27 2.72
N THR A 8 7.58 -1.34 4.03
CA THR A 8 6.22 -1.34 4.57
C THR A 8 5.85 0.01 5.18
N SER A 9 4.57 0.32 5.21
CA SER A 9 4.04 1.37 6.07
C SER A 9 4.10 0.93 7.55
N PRO A 10 4.07 1.86 8.54
CA PRO A 10 4.15 1.54 9.96
C PRO A 10 2.84 0.96 10.51
N ALA A 11 2.44 -0.22 10.01
CA ALA A 11 1.22 -0.90 10.44
C ALA A 11 1.37 -2.42 10.38
N ARG A 12 1.07 -3.12 11.47
CA ARG A 12 1.09 -4.61 11.55
C ARG A 12 0.23 -5.25 10.49
N GLY A 13 -0.96 -4.69 10.22
CA GLY A 13 -1.87 -5.15 9.17
C GLY A 13 -1.30 -5.06 7.75
N HIS A 14 -0.17 -4.40 7.56
CA HIS A 14 0.56 -4.35 6.30
C HIS A 14 1.77 -5.30 6.28
N VAL A 15 2.32 -5.63 7.45
CA VAL A 15 3.46 -6.55 7.58
C VAL A 15 3.01 -8.00 7.54
N TYR A 16 2.00 -8.36 8.34
CA TYR A 16 1.60 -9.76 8.51
C TYR A 16 1.08 -10.41 7.24
N PRO A 17 0.19 -9.78 6.45
CA PRO A 17 -0.24 -10.33 5.18
C PRO A 17 0.88 -10.54 4.15
N LEU A 18 1.99 -9.79 4.32
CA LEU A 18 3.13 -9.85 3.42
C LEU A 18 4.02 -11.07 3.67
N VAL A 19 4.09 -11.57 4.91
CA VAL A 19 5.01 -12.64 5.32
C VAL A 19 4.96 -13.88 4.41
N PRO A 20 3.80 -14.45 4.04
CA PRO A 20 3.76 -15.60 3.13
C PRO A 20 4.41 -15.31 1.76
N THR A 21 4.29 -14.09 1.26
CA THR A 21 4.94 -13.68 0.00
C THR A 21 6.47 -13.62 0.16
N LEU A 22 6.95 -13.09 1.29
CA LEU A 22 8.40 -13.04 1.56
C LEU A 22 9.00 -14.44 1.69
N GLU A 23 8.30 -15.35 2.37
CA GLU A 23 8.71 -16.76 2.49
C GLU A 23 8.76 -17.46 1.13
N GLU A 24 7.77 -17.23 0.28
CA GLU A 24 7.75 -17.80 -1.07
C GLU A 24 8.88 -17.23 -1.96
N LEU A 25 9.14 -15.93 -1.91
CA LEU A 25 10.26 -15.32 -2.61
C LEU A 25 11.60 -15.91 -2.15
N ARG A 26 11.80 -16.07 -0.83
CA ARG A 26 12.99 -16.72 -0.28
C ARG A 26 13.09 -18.18 -0.72
N ARG A 27 12.00 -18.92 -0.71
CA ARG A 27 11.95 -20.32 -1.18
C ARG A 27 12.35 -20.43 -2.66
N ARG A 28 12.08 -19.42 -3.46
CA ARG A 28 12.51 -19.32 -4.86
C ARG A 28 13.96 -18.86 -5.02
N GLY A 29 14.67 -18.66 -3.92
CA GLY A 29 16.09 -18.31 -3.93
C GLY A 29 16.39 -16.80 -4.05
N HIS A 30 15.41 -15.94 -3.77
CA HIS A 30 15.63 -14.49 -3.69
C HIS A 30 16.17 -14.10 -2.30
N GLU A 31 17.05 -13.10 -2.26
CA GLU A 31 17.48 -12.43 -1.04
C GLU A 31 16.46 -11.34 -0.69
N ILE A 32 16.05 -11.27 0.57
CA ILE A 32 15.01 -10.32 1.01
C ILE A 32 15.57 -9.42 2.10
N ALA A 33 15.56 -8.11 1.87
CA ALA A 33 15.80 -7.08 2.87
C ALA A 33 14.50 -6.34 3.15
N VAL A 34 14.13 -6.18 4.41
CA VAL A 34 12.85 -5.57 4.82
C VAL A 34 13.08 -4.29 5.61
N ARG A 35 12.33 -3.25 5.26
CA ARG A 35 12.17 -2.03 6.05
C ARG A 35 10.75 -2.01 6.62
N THR A 36 10.63 -1.98 7.94
CA THR A 36 9.34 -2.05 8.61
C THR A 36 9.33 -1.26 9.92
N LEU A 37 8.17 -1.20 10.58
CA LEU A 37 8.04 -0.51 11.86
C LEU A 37 8.95 -1.15 12.91
N SER A 38 9.48 -0.31 13.82
CA SER A 38 10.48 -0.69 14.82
C SER A 38 10.05 -1.86 15.71
N THR A 39 8.77 -1.88 16.12
CA THR A 39 8.19 -2.91 16.99
C THR A 39 8.12 -4.29 16.35
N GLU A 40 8.22 -4.41 15.03
CA GLU A 40 8.14 -5.68 14.30
C GLU A 40 9.50 -6.17 13.78
N VAL A 41 10.56 -5.38 13.95
CA VAL A 41 11.91 -5.71 13.45
C VAL A 41 12.38 -7.07 13.98
N GLU A 42 12.31 -7.29 15.29
CA GLU A 42 12.79 -8.55 15.89
C GLU A 42 11.93 -9.75 15.46
N ARG A 43 10.62 -9.55 15.33
CA ARG A 43 9.70 -10.60 14.89
C ARG A 43 9.99 -11.02 13.45
N VAL A 44 10.14 -10.07 12.55
CA VAL A 44 10.44 -10.36 11.13
C VAL A 44 11.86 -10.91 10.98
N ARG A 45 12.82 -10.45 11.81
CA ARG A 45 14.18 -11.01 11.85
C ARG A 45 14.20 -12.47 12.28
N ALA A 46 13.36 -12.84 13.26
CA ALA A 46 13.25 -14.23 13.70
C ALA A 46 12.74 -15.19 12.60
N LEU A 47 12.07 -14.67 11.56
CA LEU A 47 11.72 -15.42 10.36
C LEU A 47 12.91 -15.64 9.41
N GLY A 48 14.08 -15.08 9.71
CA GLY A 48 15.31 -15.25 8.92
C GLY A 48 15.49 -14.23 7.80
N PHE A 49 14.81 -13.08 7.85
CA PHE A 49 15.00 -11.99 6.90
C PHE A 49 16.03 -10.96 7.43
N ALA A 50 16.74 -10.29 6.51
CA ALA A 50 17.47 -9.07 6.84
C ALA A 50 16.47 -7.94 7.08
N VAL A 51 16.47 -7.35 8.27
CA VAL A 51 15.41 -6.38 8.67
C VAL A 51 16.03 -5.19 9.38
N GLU A 52 15.52 -4.01 9.03
CA GLU A 52 15.78 -2.77 9.76
C GLU A 52 14.49 -1.96 9.91
N SER A 53 14.48 -1.05 10.88
CA SER A 53 13.38 -0.12 11.05
C SER A 53 13.34 0.93 9.94
N ILE A 54 12.15 1.39 9.61
CA ILE A 54 11.94 2.64 8.88
C ILE A 54 12.37 3.84 9.73
N ASP A 55 12.48 5.00 9.10
CA ASP A 55 12.84 6.24 9.82
C ASP A 55 11.81 6.53 10.94
N PRO A 56 12.26 6.76 12.20
CA PRO A 56 11.35 7.01 13.33
C PRO A 56 10.39 8.18 13.11
N ALA A 57 10.76 9.16 12.29
CA ALA A 57 9.89 10.28 11.95
C ALA A 57 8.65 9.86 11.15
N ILE A 58 8.68 8.69 10.51
CA ILE A 58 7.53 8.10 9.81
C ILE A 58 6.57 7.46 10.82
N GLU A 59 7.11 6.70 11.78
CA GLU A 59 6.32 6.05 12.83
C GLU A 59 5.65 7.07 13.75
N ALA A 60 6.33 8.17 14.05
CA ALA A 60 5.80 9.25 14.89
C ALA A 60 4.55 9.95 14.30
N ARG A 61 4.24 9.71 13.02
CA ARG A 61 3.04 10.27 12.38
C ARG A 61 1.92 9.22 12.34
N GLU A 62 1.18 9.13 13.42
CA GLU A 62 0.03 8.24 13.51
C GLU A 62 -1.12 8.69 12.59
N ILE A 63 -1.94 7.73 12.16
CA ILE A 63 -3.17 8.02 11.41
C ILE A 63 -4.27 8.30 12.42
N ASP A 64 -4.78 9.52 12.42
CA ASP A 64 -5.81 10.02 13.33
C ASP A 64 -7.21 10.07 12.70
N ASP A 65 -7.43 9.33 11.63
CA ASP A 65 -8.67 9.35 10.86
C ASP A 65 -9.90 8.95 11.68
N TRP A 66 -9.74 8.10 12.67
CA TRP A 66 -10.80 7.70 13.61
C TRP A 66 -11.32 8.85 14.49
N LYS A 67 -10.56 9.94 14.66
CA LYS A 67 -10.99 11.16 15.36
C LYS A 67 -11.83 12.11 14.49
N ALA A 68 -11.94 11.81 13.20
CA ALA A 68 -12.61 12.70 12.26
C ALA A 68 -14.13 12.70 12.45
N SER A 69 -14.76 13.84 12.20
CA SER A 69 -16.19 14.05 12.38
C SER A 69 -17.05 13.43 11.27
N SER A 70 -16.45 12.96 10.19
CA SER A 70 -17.15 12.37 9.05
C SER A 70 -16.26 11.48 8.19
N PRO A 71 -16.79 10.50 7.44
CA PRO A 71 -15.99 9.66 6.54
C PRO A 71 -15.14 10.44 5.52
N PRO A 72 -15.63 11.52 4.88
CA PRO A 72 -14.79 12.33 4.01
C PRO A 72 -13.63 13.02 4.73
N ALA A 73 -13.85 13.47 5.98
CA ALA A 73 -12.78 14.07 6.79
C ALA A 73 -11.76 13.03 7.22
N ALA A 74 -12.18 11.81 7.60
CA ALA A 74 -11.31 10.68 7.92
C ALA A 74 -10.39 10.33 6.74
N LEU A 75 -10.97 10.20 5.54
CA LEU A 75 -10.24 9.93 4.32
C LEU A 75 -9.16 10.99 4.04
N LEU A 76 -9.52 12.26 4.13
CA LEU A 76 -8.56 13.35 3.91
C LEU A 76 -7.47 13.39 4.99
N ALA A 77 -7.79 13.06 6.25
CA ALA A 77 -6.81 12.96 7.32
C ALA A 77 -5.79 11.85 7.02
N ALA A 78 -6.25 10.65 6.65
CA ALA A 78 -5.38 9.55 6.26
C ALA A 78 -4.48 9.92 5.07
N CYS A 79 -5.06 10.50 4.00
CA CYS A 79 -4.28 10.92 2.83
C CYS A 79 -3.21 11.97 3.17
N ARG A 80 -3.52 12.93 4.05
CA ARG A 80 -2.53 13.93 4.53
C ARG A 80 -1.40 13.24 5.30
N THR A 81 -1.73 12.30 6.17
CA THR A 81 -0.72 11.52 6.90
C THR A 81 0.21 10.76 5.95
N PHE A 82 -0.32 10.16 4.87
CA PHE A 82 0.52 9.48 3.87
C PHE A 82 1.45 10.46 3.14
N VAL A 83 0.99 11.67 2.82
CA VAL A 83 1.85 12.71 2.24
C VAL A 83 2.93 13.16 3.23
N ASP A 84 2.58 13.37 4.49
CA ASP A 84 3.51 13.84 5.53
C ASP A 84 4.57 12.77 5.87
N ARG A 85 4.20 11.50 5.95
CA ARG A 85 5.12 10.37 6.04
C ARG A 85 6.03 10.31 4.81
N GLY A 86 5.45 10.49 3.63
CA GLY A 86 6.13 10.40 2.35
C GLY A 86 7.35 11.29 2.23
N ARG A 87 7.37 12.44 2.89
CA ARG A 87 8.52 13.36 2.93
C ARG A 87 9.76 12.72 3.58
N HIS A 88 9.56 11.81 4.54
CA HIS A 88 10.63 11.06 5.20
C HIS A 88 10.93 9.76 4.46
N GLU A 89 9.89 9.07 3.98
CA GLU A 89 9.99 7.81 3.24
C GLU A 89 10.91 7.94 2.02
N THR A 90 10.81 9.06 1.26
CA THR A 90 11.65 9.28 0.08
C THR A 90 13.14 9.21 0.40
N GLY A 91 13.59 9.86 1.47
CA GLY A 91 14.98 9.82 1.92
C GLY A 91 15.37 8.46 2.49
N ASP A 92 14.47 7.83 3.24
CA ASP A 92 14.70 6.54 3.86
C ASP A 92 14.88 5.43 2.83
N VAL A 93 14.01 5.37 1.82
CA VAL A 93 14.14 4.41 0.71
C VAL A 93 15.43 4.63 -0.07
N ARG A 94 15.82 5.88 -0.36
CA ARG A 94 17.08 6.16 -1.07
C ARG A 94 18.28 5.62 -0.31
N ARG A 95 18.37 5.89 1.00
CA ARG A 95 19.44 5.33 1.86
C ARG A 95 19.42 3.80 1.87
N ALA A 96 18.22 3.20 1.90
CA ALA A 96 18.08 1.76 1.84
C ALA A 96 18.55 1.18 0.50
N VAL A 97 18.21 1.80 -0.62
CA VAL A 97 18.65 1.40 -1.96
C VAL A 97 20.18 1.50 -2.11
N GLU A 98 20.79 2.59 -1.65
CA GLU A 98 22.23 2.78 -1.70
C GLU A 98 22.99 1.71 -0.89
N ARG A 99 22.45 1.33 0.26
CA ARG A 99 23.08 0.35 1.16
C ARG A 99 22.85 -1.08 0.70
N GLU A 100 21.62 -1.42 0.40
CA GLU A 100 21.21 -2.80 0.06
C GLU A 100 21.51 -3.16 -1.40
N ARG A 101 21.59 -2.17 -2.29
CA ARG A 101 21.75 -2.36 -3.74
C ARG A 101 20.80 -3.43 -4.31
N PRO A 102 19.49 -3.26 -4.12
CA PRO A 102 18.50 -4.26 -4.55
C PRO A 102 18.36 -4.29 -6.08
N ASP A 103 17.92 -5.42 -6.59
CA ASP A 103 17.51 -5.57 -8.00
C ASP A 103 16.05 -5.13 -8.21
N VAL A 104 15.23 -5.22 -7.15
CA VAL A 104 13.78 -4.96 -7.21
C VAL A 104 13.32 -4.28 -5.92
N LEU A 105 12.38 -3.33 -6.07
CA LEU A 105 11.69 -2.69 -4.95
C LEU A 105 10.25 -3.23 -4.82
N PHE A 106 9.83 -3.56 -3.61
CA PHE A 106 8.48 -4.00 -3.29
C PHE A 106 7.91 -3.16 -2.17
N VAL A 107 7.01 -2.23 -2.52
CA VAL A 107 6.63 -1.09 -1.69
C VAL A 107 5.17 -1.19 -1.27
N ASP A 108 4.89 -0.83 -0.04
CA ASP A 108 3.52 -0.73 0.48
C ASP A 108 2.73 0.36 -0.25
N VAL A 109 1.46 0.05 -0.54
CA VAL A 109 0.54 0.97 -1.22
C VAL A 109 0.30 2.28 -0.45
N ASN A 110 0.47 2.28 0.87
CA ASN A 110 0.33 3.48 1.73
C ASN A 110 1.62 4.30 1.86
N SER A 111 2.76 3.75 1.42
CA SER A 111 4.05 4.45 1.47
C SER A 111 4.27 5.28 0.21
N TRP A 112 3.53 6.41 0.11
CA TRP A 112 3.48 7.21 -1.11
C TRP A 112 4.82 7.85 -1.48
N GLY A 113 5.63 8.22 -0.49
CA GLY A 113 6.99 8.73 -0.72
C GLY A 113 7.94 7.63 -1.17
N ALA A 114 7.80 6.44 -0.58
CA ALA A 114 8.59 5.27 -0.98
C ALA A 114 8.26 4.84 -2.43
N ALA A 115 6.97 4.84 -2.81
CA ALA A 115 6.54 4.56 -4.18
C ALA A 115 7.07 5.60 -5.17
N ALA A 116 7.06 6.90 -4.80
CA ALA A 116 7.65 7.95 -5.63
C ALA A 116 9.17 7.76 -5.77
N ALA A 117 9.89 7.43 -4.70
CA ALA A 117 11.32 7.15 -4.76
C ALA A 117 11.63 5.90 -5.59
N ALA A 118 10.79 4.86 -5.49
CA ALA A 118 10.93 3.64 -6.28
C ALA A 118 10.74 3.93 -7.79
N GLU A 119 9.72 4.69 -8.18
CA GLU A 119 9.50 5.11 -9.56
C GLU A 119 10.70 5.91 -10.10
N ALA A 120 11.24 6.82 -9.29
CA ALA A 120 12.37 7.67 -9.69
C ALA A 120 13.72 6.93 -9.73
N SER A 121 13.84 5.78 -9.06
CA SER A 121 15.11 5.04 -8.98
C SER A 121 15.53 4.38 -10.31
N GLY A 122 14.58 4.17 -11.22
CA GLY A 122 14.79 3.41 -12.45
C GLY A 122 14.90 1.89 -12.25
N LEU A 123 14.84 1.40 -11.00
CA LEU A 123 14.82 -0.04 -10.70
C LEU A 123 13.43 -0.63 -11.01
N PRO A 124 13.37 -1.93 -11.34
CA PRO A 124 12.10 -2.65 -11.33
C PRO A 124 11.43 -2.53 -9.97
N TRP A 125 10.12 -2.25 -9.96
CA TRP A 125 9.39 -2.12 -8.71
C TRP A 125 7.94 -2.60 -8.82
N ALA A 126 7.37 -2.93 -7.69
CA ALA A 126 5.98 -3.30 -7.54
C ALA A 126 5.40 -2.74 -6.24
N VAL A 127 4.08 -2.61 -6.19
CA VAL A 127 3.35 -2.27 -4.97
C VAL A 127 2.61 -3.50 -4.47
N PHE A 128 2.56 -3.69 -3.14
CA PHE A 128 1.64 -4.61 -2.51
C PHE A 128 0.51 -3.86 -1.78
N ALA A 129 -0.68 -4.42 -1.86
CA ALA A 129 -1.88 -3.83 -1.29
C ALA A 129 -2.64 -4.87 -0.45
N PRO A 130 -2.58 -4.78 0.90
CA PRO A 130 -3.23 -5.73 1.79
C PRO A 130 -4.70 -5.40 2.09
N TYR A 131 -5.25 -4.35 1.50
CA TYR A 131 -6.63 -3.89 1.69
C TYR A 131 -7.23 -3.34 0.39
N PHE A 132 -8.54 -3.03 0.42
CA PHE A 132 -9.30 -2.60 -0.76
C PHE A 132 -8.75 -1.36 -1.44
N LEU A 133 -8.54 -1.45 -2.76
CA LEU A 133 -8.06 -0.36 -3.59
C LEU A 133 -9.22 0.40 -4.26
N PRO A 134 -9.12 1.73 -4.43
CA PRO A 134 -10.13 2.55 -5.08
C PRO A 134 -10.09 2.41 -6.61
N LEU A 135 -10.10 1.17 -7.11
CA LEU A 135 -10.03 0.87 -8.53
C LEU A 135 -11.39 1.07 -9.19
N ARG A 136 -11.44 1.96 -10.19
CA ARG A 136 -12.66 2.18 -10.97
C ARG A 136 -12.95 0.97 -11.83
N ALA A 137 -14.21 0.48 -11.76
CA ALA A 137 -14.69 -0.57 -12.64
C ALA A 137 -16.15 -0.34 -13.02
N ARG A 138 -16.54 -0.88 -14.18
CA ARG A 138 -17.92 -0.77 -14.65
C ARG A 138 -18.86 -1.58 -13.74
N GLY A 139 -19.90 -0.94 -13.21
CA GLY A 139 -20.89 -1.58 -12.34
C GLY A 139 -20.45 -1.72 -10.88
N VAL A 140 -19.28 -1.19 -10.53
CA VAL A 140 -18.80 -1.09 -9.16
C VAL A 140 -18.88 0.37 -8.72
N PRO A 141 -19.58 0.66 -7.61
CA PRO A 141 -19.68 2.02 -7.09
C PRO A 141 -18.29 2.51 -6.59
N PRO A 142 -18.12 3.84 -6.49
CA PRO A 142 -16.91 4.37 -5.89
C PRO A 142 -16.71 3.87 -4.46
N TRP A 143 -15.48 3.53 -4.14
CA TRP A 143 -15.09 3.05 -2.82
C TRP A 143 -15.35 4.11 -1.74
N GLY A 144 -15.68 3.66 -0.52
CA GLY A 144 -15.88 4.54 0.64
C GLY A 144 -17.30 5.10 0.79
N LEU A 145 -18.21 4.89 -0.17
CA LEU A 145 -19.58 5.38 -0.10
C LEU A 145 -20.57 4.40 0.55
N GLY A 146 -20.16 3.17 0.86
CA GLY A 146 -21.04 2.14 1.41
C GLY A 146 -22.18 1.70 0.47
N LEU A 147 -22.03 1.91 -0.84
CA LEU A 147 -23.05 1.60 -1.83
C LEU A 147 -22.86 0.19 -2.39
N ALA A 148 -23.93 -0.59 -2.40
CA ALA A 148 -23.95 -1.86 -3.10
C ALA A 148 -23.92 -1.65 -4.64
N PRO A 149 -23.27 -2.55 -5.40
CA PRO A 149 -23.36 -2.59 -6.84
C PRO A 149 -24.83 -2.66 -7.28
N LYS A 150 -25.18 -1.89 -8.30
CA LYS A 150 -26.51 -1.89 -8.88
C LYS A 150 -26.40 -2.18 -10.37
N GLY A 151 -27.04 -3.25 -10.82
CA GLY A 151 -27.08 -3.62 -12.22
C GLY A 151 -27.84 -2.65 -13.12
N GLY A 152 -27.70 -2.84 -14.42
CA GLY A 152 -28.45 -2.09 -15.42
C GLY A 152 -27.97 -0.64 -15.65
N ILE A 153 -28.77 0.10 -16.43
CA ILE A 153 -28.47 1.49 -16.79
C ILE A 153 -28.50 2.43 -15.58
N PRO A 154 -29.51 2.36 -14.67
CA PRO A 154 -29.58 3.27 -13.53
C PRO A 154 -28.37 3.16 -12.59
N GLY A 155 -27.87 1.94 -12.34
CA GLY A 155 -26.67 1.75 -11.53
C GLY A 155 -25.42 2.36 -12.16
N ARG A 156 -25.22 2.13 -13.46
CA ARG A 156 -24.10 2.73 -14.20
C ARG A 156 -24.15 4.26 -14.23
N MET A 157 -25.34 4.84 -14.39
CA MET A 157 -25.51 6.30 -14.35
C MET A 157 -25.15 6.86 -12.97
N ARG A 158 -25.71 6.24 -11.90
CA ARG A 158 -25.37 6.61 -10.51
C ARG A 158 -23.85 6.61 -10.31
N ASP A 159 -23.19 5.51 -10.63
CA ASP A 159 -21.75 5.34 -10.38
C ASP A 159 -20.92 6.33 -11.22
N SER A 160 -21.32 6.57 -12.46
CA SER A 160 -20.65 7.55 -13.33
C SER A 160 -20.75 8.98 -12.81
N LEU A 161 -21.85 9.34 -12.16
CA LEU A 161 -22.04 10.67 -11.53
C LEU A 161 -21.28 10.80 -10.22
N LEU A 162 -21.10 9.71 -9.48
CA LEU A 162 -20.45 9.71 -8.17
C LEU A 162 -18.90 9.71 -8.28
N TRP A 163 -18.34 9.08 -9.32
CA TRP A 163 -16.88 9.01 -9.48
C TRP A 163 -16.19 10.38 -9.51
N PRO A 164 -16.67 11.39 -10.27
CA PRO A 164 -16.08 12.73 -10.23
C PRO A 164 -16.11 13.37 -8.85
N VAL A 165 -17.19 13.16 -8.10
CA VAL A 165 -17.35 13.69 -6.74
C VAL A 165 -16.31 13.07 -5.78
N VAL A 166 -16.16 11.75 -5.83
CA VAL A 166 -15.18 11.05 -5.00
C VAL A 166 -13.76 11.42 -5.40
N ASN A 167 -13.45 11.49 -6.69
CA ASN A 167 -12.14 11.95 -7.17
C ASN A 167 -11.86 13.37 -6.69
N ALA A 168 -12.79 14.31 -6.81
CA ALA A 168 -12.61 15.67 -6.34
C ALA A 168 -12.34 15.76 -4.83
N LEU A 169 -12.89 14.82 -4.04
CA LEU A 169 -12.58 14.72 -2.62
C LEU A 169 -11.13 14.29 -2.39
N TYR A 170 -10.69 13.21 -3.04
CA TYR A 170 -9.30 12.73 -2.96
C TYR A 170 -8.31 13.77 -3.47
N ASP A 171 -8.62 14.43 -4.58
CA ASP A 171 -7.73 15.37 -5.27
C ASP A 171 -7.49 16.66 -4.46
N ARG A 172 -8.16 16.85 -3.33
CA ARG A 172 -7.82 17.93 -2.37
C ARG A 172 -6.38 17.80 -1.82
N VAL A 173 -5.81 16.61 -1.79
CA VAL A 173 -4.41 16.39 -1.37
C VAL A 173 -3.44 16.30 -2.55
N LEU A 174 -3.95 16.31 -3.79
CA LEU A 174 -3.14 16.17 -5.00
C LEU A 174 -2.01 17.21 -5.12
N PRO A 175 -2.19 18.50 -4.81
CA PRO A 175 -1.09 19.47 -4.86
C PRO A 175 0.07 19.09 -3.94
N ALA A 176 -0.21 18.67 -2.70
CA ALA A 176 0.80 18.25 -1.75
C ALA A 176 1.47 16.93 -2.15
N LEU A 177 0.69 15.98 -2.67
CA LEU A 177 1.21 14.73 -3.23
C LEU A 177 2.11 14.98 -4.44
N ASN A 178 1.74 15.86 -5.35
CA ASN A 178 2.56 16.19 -6.51
C ASN A 178 3.84 16.96 -6.14
N GLN A 179 3.80 17.78 -5.10
CA GLN A 179 5.03 18.37 -4.55
C GLN A 179 5.97 17.30 -3.97
N LEU A 180 5.43 16.33 -3.22
CA LEU A 180 6.19 15.18 -2.74
C LEU A 180 6.81 14.38 -3.91
N ARG A 181 6.03 14.07 -4.94
CA ARG A 181 6.49 13.34 -6.12
C ARG A 181 7.59 14.09 -6.87
N ALA A 182 7.43 15.39 -7.06
CA ALA A 182 8.45 16.23 -7.68
C ALA A 182 9.76 16.23 -6.87
N SER A 183 9.70 16.30 -5.54
CA SER A 183 10.89 16.19 -4.67
C SER A 183 11.59 14.84 -4.75
N ALA A 184 10.83 13.78 -5.04
CA ALA A 184 11.35 12.45 -5.30
C ALA A 184 11.89 12.27 -6.74
N GLY A 185 11.64 13.19 -7.65
CA GLY A 185 12.02 13.09 -9.06
C GLY A 185 11.03 12.29 -9.91
N SER A 186 9.81 12.10 -9.42
CA SER A 186 8.74 11.37 -10.13
C SER A 186 7.77 12.30 -10.84
N ALA A 187 7.15 11.82 -11.93
CA ALA A 187 6.15 12.56 -12.66
C ALA A 187 4.88 12.81 -11.82
N PRO A 188 4.20 13.95 -11.99
CA PRO A 188 2.97 14.25 -11.25
C PRO A 188 1.84 13.30 -11.62
N PHE A 189 0.88 13.15 -10.71
CA PHE A 189 -0.41 12.51 -10.97
C PHE A 189 -1.44 13.54 -11.44
N CYS A 190 -2.40 13.10 -12.26
CA CYS A 190 -3.61 13.85 -12.60
C CYS A 190 -4.70 13.67 -11.52
N HIS A 191 -4.72 12.51 -10.88
CA HIS A 191 -5.64 12.16 -9.79
C HIS A 191 -4.91 11.38 -8.70
N VAL A 192 -5.30 11.59 -7.45
CA VAL A 192 -4.71 10.85 -6.32
C VAL A 192 -4.85 9.33 -6.50
N ALA A 193 -5.99 8.87 -7.04
CA ALA A 193 -6.24 7.44 -7.25
C ALA A 193 -5.21 6.73 -8.16
N GLU A 194 -4.35 7.48 -8.86
CA GLU A 194 -3.26 6.90 -9.64
C GLU A 194 -2.22 6.15 -8.79
N PHE A 195 -2.16 6.40 -7.48
CA PHE A 195 -1.30 5.62 -6.60
C PHE A 195 -1.57 4.10 -6.69
N ALA A 196 -2.81 3.72 -7.00
CA ALA A 196 -3.24 2.33 -7.13
C ALA A 196 -3.11 1.77 -8.56
N THR A 197 -2.94 2.61 -9.58
CA THR A 197 -2.93 2.18 -10.99
C THR A 197 -1.61 2.48 -11.71
N ARG A 198 -0.83 3.44 -11.24
CA ARG A 198 0.44 3.85 -11.82
C ARG A 198 1.59 2.83 -11.65
N PRO A 199 1.68 2.07 -10.52
CA PRO A 199 2.74 1.10 -10.34
C PRO A 199 2.77 0.07 -11.48
N PRO A 200 3.95 -0.32 -11.99
CA PRO A 200 4.04 -1.28 -13.10
C PRO A 200 3.51 -2.67 -12.74
N ARG A 201 3.47 -3.00 -11.46
CA ARG A 201 2.84 -4.20 -10.89
C ARG A 201 2.22 -3.89 -9.53
N VAL A 202 1.02 -4.42 -9.31
CA VAL A 202 0.29 -4.37 -8.05
C VAL A 202 -0.03 -5.79 -7.62
N VAL A 203 0.55 -6.22 -6.51
CA VAL A 203 0.24 -7.48 -5.84
C VAL A 203 -0.87 -7.23 -4.85
N TYR A 204 -2.07 -7.70 -5.14
CA TYR A 204 -3.26 -7.36 -4.38
C TYR A 204 -3.72 -8.57 -3.56
N TYR A 205 -3.68 -8.42 -2.23
CA TYR A 205 -3.97 -9.51 -1.26
C TYR A 205 -5.47 -9.71 -1.06
N THR A 206 -6.15 -10.08 -2.12
CA THR A 206 -7.56 -10.37 -2.13
C THR A 206 -7.88 -11.42 -3.20
N ALA A 207 -9.12 -11.86 -3.24
CA ALA A 207 -9.63 -12.79 -4.24
C ALA A 207 -11.11 -12.49 -4.52
N GLU A 208 -11.62 -12.92 -5.66
CA GLU A 208 -13.04 -13.05 -5.88
C GLU A 208 -13.57 -14.25 -5.09
N PRO A 209 -14.72 -14.15 -4.39
CA PRO A 209 -15.73 -13.10 -4.46
C PRO A 209 -15.62 -12.00 -3.39
N PHE A 210 -14.56 -11.91 -2.60
CA PHE A 210 -14.39 -10.82 -1.63
C PHE A 210 -14.34 -9.45 -2.30
N GLU A 211 -13.71 -9.40 -3.48
CA GLU A 211 -13.81 -8.28 -4.39
C GLU A 211 -14.91 -8.51 -5.42
N TYR A 212 -15.57 -7.44 -5.82
CA TYR A 212 -16.51 -7.51 -6.93
C TYR A 212 -15.82 -7.91 -8.22
N ALA A 213 -16.37 -8.92 -8.90
CA ALA A 213 -15.86 -9.37 -10.19
C ALA A 213 -15.80 -8.21 -11.20
N ARG A 214 -14.67 -8.04 -11.82
CA ARG A 214 -14.38 -6.95 -12.76
C ARG A 214 -13.30 -7.32 -13.76
N ASN A 215 -13.16 -6.57 -14.83
CA ASN A 215 -11.97 -6.62 -15.64
C ASN A 215 -10.84 -5.93 -14.87
N TRP A 216 -9.90 -6.72 -14.37
CA TRP A 216 -8.76 -6.22 -13.63
C TRP A 216 -7.75 -5.55 -14.57
N PRO A 217 -7.13 -4.42 -14.17
CA PRO A 217 -6.01 -3.85 -14.91
C PRO A 217 -4.88 -4.87 -15.08
N GLU A 218 -4.20 -4.83 -16.23
CA GLU A 218 -3.13 -5.81 -16.56
C GLU A 218 -1.97 -5.82 -15.57
N ASN A 219 -1.71 -4.72 -14.89
CA ASN A 219 -0.68 -4.61 -13.88
C ASN A 219 -1.11 -5.13 -12.49
N VAL A 220 -2.40 -5.43 -12.26
CA VAL A 220 -2.92 -5.94 -10.99
C VAL A 220 -2.93 -7.46 -11.02
N ARG A 221 -2.44 -8.07 -9.93
CA ARG A 221 -2.48 -9.52 -9.69
C ARG A 221 -3.08 -9.80 -8.34
N LEU A 222 -4.19 -10.54 -8.34
CA LEU A 222 -4.82 -11.08 -7.14
C LEU A 222 -4.03 -12.30 -6.68
N VAL A 223 -3.64 -12.33 -5.41
CA VAL A 223 -2.81 -13.41 -4.84
C VAL A 223 -3.50 -14.15 -3.69
N GLY A 224 -4.75 -13.81 -3.43
CA GLY A 224 -5.46 -14.32 -2.26
C GLY A 224 -5.10 -13.55 -0.98
N PRO A 225 -5.78 -13.83 0.13
CA PRO A 225 -5.47 -13.20 1.42
C PRO A 225 -4.10 -13.70 1.93
N GLY A 226 -3.27 -12.76 2.39
CA GLY A 226 -2.06 -13.10 3.13
C GLY A 226 -2.45 -13.43 4.58
N ILE A 227 -2.41 -14.69 4.94
CA ILE A 227 -2.76 -15.16 6.29
C ILE A 227 -1.48 -15.60 6.98
N TRP A 228 -1.10 -14.82 7.97
CA TRP A 228 0.01 -15.15 8.87
C TRP A 228 -0.24 -14.48 10.23
N GLU A 229 0.00 -15.24 11.28
CA GLU A 229 -0.07 -14.76 12.65
C GLU A 229 1.22 -15.11 13.37
N PRO A 230 1.76 -14.19 14.19
CA PRO A 230 2.90 -14.52 15.05
C PRO A 230 2.50 -15.63 16.03
N ALA A 231 3.43 -16.51 16.35
CA ALA A 231 3.24 -17.46 17.42
C ALA A 231 2.83 -16.68 18.70
N SER A 232 1.74 -17.09 19.34
CA SER A 232 1.28 -16.48 20.58
C SER A 232 2.31 -16.74 21.68
N ASP A 233 2.75 -15.70 22.38
CA ASP A 233 3.65 -15.81 23.55
C ASP A 233 2.92 -16.36 24.79
N GLY A 234 1.68 -16.82 24.66
CA GLY A 234 0.84 -17.34 25.73
C GLY A 234 0.46 -18.81 25.55
N PRO A 235 0.01 -19.50 26.62
CA PRO A 235 -0.58 -20.80 26.49
C PRO A 235 -1.78 -20.75 25.53
N PRO A 236 -2.04 -21.82 24.74
CA PRO A 236 -3.17 -21.85 23.82
C PRO A 236 -4.45 -21.53 24.58
N ASP A 237 -5.30 -20.68 24.01
CA ASP A 237 -6.60 -20.34 24.56
C ASP A 237 -7.42 -21.66 24.75
N PRO A 238 -7.82 -22.02 25.99
CA PRO A 238 -8.52 -23.26 26.23
C PRO A 238 -9.96 -23.27 25.67
N ALA A 239 -10.38 -22.21 24.95
CA ALA A 239 -11.72 -22.05 24.38
C ALA A 239 -11.73 -22.08 22.83
N GLY A 240 -10.68 -22.56 22.16
CA GLY A 240 -10.60 -22.74 20.71
C GLY A 240 -11.24 -24.04 20.22
#